data_b4fbd229ab1518179ec977bb65527681
#
_entry.id   b4fbd229ab1518179ec977bb65527681
#
_cell.length_a   1.000
_cell.length_b   1.000
_cell.length_c   1.000
_cell.angle_alpha   90.00
_cell.angle_beta   90.00
_cell.angle_gamma   90.00
#
_symmetry.space_group_name_H-M   'P 1'
#
loop_
_entity.id
_entity.type
_entity.pdbx_description
1 polymer ?
#
loop_
_entity_poly.entity_id
_entity_poly.type
_entity_poly.pdbx_seq_one_letter_code
_entity_poly.pdbx_strand_id
1 'polypeptide(L)'
;MILDVIVEHKNAISEEDMKQEALNLKRQSISFYDALRKQGLSIIGEFKKASPSHGKMDNKIDLTERIRQYSESADAISCLTEEDHFNGSTEYLKQIRSLTNLPIIRKDFIIDEYQVYEAKVIGADAILLIAAILDDKTFKKLYDLAYSLGLDVLCEVHDAEEMQRMINLDVKIIGINNRNLKTFEVNLNTTKKLSDMVTPKMREEGKILVSESGVEGSEDVKPLADSRADALLCGTVLMEALNPKELIREFKDTYDKELLKAKK
;
A
#
# COMPACT_ATOMS: atom_id res chain seq x y z
N MET A 1 0.62 21.15 15.53
CA MET A 1 -0.19 20.12 14.83
C MET A 1 0.71 18.93 14.52
N ILE A 2 0.19 17.73 14.33
CA ILE A 2 0.94 16.45 14.16
C ILE A 2 2.03 16.52 13.09
N LEU A 3 1.81 17.25 11.99
CA LEU A 3 2.79 17.42 10.91
C LEU A 3 4.06 18.16 11.32
N ASP A 4 3.97 19.12 12.22
CA ASP A 4 5.13 19.91 12.64
C ASP A 4 6.09 19.11 13.54
N VAL A 5 5.56 18.13 14.29
CA VAL A 5 6.31 17.26 15.20
C VAL A 5 7.10 16.18 14.44
N ILE A 6 6.55 15.71 13.31
CA ILE A 6 7.16 14.65 12.48
C ILE A 6 8.43 15.14 11.77
N VAL A 7 8.50 16.43 11.46
CA VAL A 7 9.64 17.04 10.72
C VAL A 7 10.88 17.20 11.61
N GLU A 8 10.74 17.38 12.93
CA GLU A 8 11.86 17.70 13.83
C GLU A 8 12.74 16.49 14.22
N HIS A 9 12.32 15.24 14.01
CA HIS A 9 13.00 14.05 14.58
C HIS A 9 13.90 13.23 13.62
N LYS A 10 14.09 13.66 12.36
CA LYS A 10 14.72 12.80 11.33
C LYS A 10 16.07 13.27 10.75
N ASN A 11 17.01 13.79 11.51
CA ASN A 11 18.30 14.18 10.92
C ASN A 11 19.53 13.47 11.54
N ALA A 12 19.77 12.21 11.10
CA ALA A 12 21.10 11.59 11.24
C ALA A 12 21.96 11.69 9.95
N ILE A 13 21.32 11.84 8.77
CA ILE A 13 21.99 11.92 7.45
C ILE A 13 21.45 13.16 6.73
N SER A 14 22.31 13.95 6.07
CA SER A 14 21.86 15.11 5.31
C SER A 14 21.01 14.68 4.09
N GLU A 15 20.11 15.56 3.63
CA GLU A 15 19.30 15.29 2.44
C GLU A 15 20.14 15.00 1.20
N GLU A 16 21.25 15.74 1.03
CA GLU A 16 22.15 15.53 -0.11
C GLU A 16 22.89 14.18 -0.02
N ASP A 17 23.32 13.76 1.17
CA ASP A 17 23.96 12.45 1.34
C ASP A 17 22.95 11.31 1.08
N MET A 18 21.70 11.43 1.57
CA MET A 18 20.65 10.46 1.31
C MET A 18 20.33 10.34 -0.19
N LYS A 19 20.25 11.47 -0.88
CA LYS A 19 20.07 11.53 -2.32
C LYS A 19 21.21 10.84 -3.08
N GLN A 20 22.47 11.16 -2.73
CA GLN A 20 23.65 10.54 -3.35
C GLN A 20 23.67 9.02 -3.11
N GLU A 21 23.33 8.58 -1.92
CA GLU A 21 23.22 7.16 -1.59
C GLU A 21 22.14 6.47 -2.45
N ALA A 22 20.95 7.06 -2.56
CA ALA A 22 19.85 6.53 -3.38
C ALA A 22 20.22 6.42 -4.86
N LEU A 23 20.88 7.45 -5.41
CA LEU A 23 21.31 7.48 -6.82
C LEU A 23 22.43 6.48 -7.14
N ASN A 24 23.30 6.20 -6.18
CA ASN A 24 24.42 5.26 -6.35
C ASN A 24 24.02 3.80 -6.07
N LEU A 25 22.82 3.56 -5.57
CA LEU A 25 22.36 2.23 -5.19
C LEU A 25 22.16 1.34 -6.44
N LYS A 26 22.91 0.23 -6.51
CA LYS A 26 22.83 -0.71 -7.65
C LYS A 26 21.61 -1.65 -7.57
N ARG A 27 20.93 -1.72 -6.42
CA ARG A 27 19.76 -2.58 -6.27
C ARG A 27 18.64 -2.12 -7.23
N GLN A 28 18.19 -3.02 -8.08
CA GLN A 28 16.96 -2.81 -8.85
C GLN A 28 15.75 -3.12 -7.97
N SER A 29 14.74 -2.27 -8.06
CA SER A 29 13.46 -2.50 -7.38
C SER A 29 12.72 -3.67 -8.04
N ILE A 30 11.98 -4.41 -7.24
CA ILE A 30 11.06 -5.44 -7.71
C ILE A 30 9.75 -4.74 -8.08
N SER A 31 9.22 -4.97 -9.27
CA SER A 31 8.01 -4.28 -9.72
C SER A 31 6.81 -4.60 -8.84
N PHE A 32 6.35 -3.60 -8.08
CA PHE A 32 5.12 -3.66 -7.32
C PHE A 32 3.91 -3.65 -8.27
N TYR A 33 4.00 -2.86 -9.33
CA TYR A 33 2.98 -2.81 -10.37
C TYR A 33 2.73 -4.19 -11.01
N ASP A 34 3.79 -4.89 -11.45
CA ASP A 34 3.64 -6.21 -12.08
C ASP A 34 3.13 -7.27 -11.10
N ALA A 35 3.49 -7.16 -9.82
CA ALA A 35 2.98 -8.05 -8.78
C ALA A 35 1.47 -7.92 -8.58
N LEU A 36 0.90 -6.71 -8.77
CA LEU A 36 -0.53 -6.46 -8.63
C LEU A 36 -1.33 -6.68 -9.92
N ARG A 37 -0.67 -6.75 -11.09
CA ARG A 37 -1.33 -6.91 -12.41
C ARG A 37 -1.61 -8.36 -12.76
N LYS A 38 -1.45 -9.28 -11.86
CA LYS A 38 -1.71 -10.71 -12.08
C LYS A 38 -3.21 -10.96 -12.29
N GLN A 39 -3.53 -12.08 -12.93
CA GLN A 39 -4.91 -12.53 -13.04
C GLN A 39 -5.49 -12.90 -11.66
N GLY A 40 -6.71 -12.47 -11.36
CA GLY A 40 -7.37 -12.67 -10.07
C GLY A 40 -7.02 -11.56 -9.07
N LEU A 41 -7.39 -11.75 -7.81
CA LEU A 41 -7.15 -10.79 -6.74
C LEU A 41 -5.71 -10.91 -6.23
N SER A 42 -4.93 -9.84 -6.30
CA SER A 42 -3.63 -9.76 -5.64
C SER A 42 -3.78 -9.35 -4.17
N ILE A 43 -2.95 -9.88 -3.28
CA ILE A 43 -2.99 -9.54 -1.85
C ILE A 43 -1.69 -8.85 -1.45
N ILE A 44 -1.83 -7.67 -0.87
CA ILE A 44 -0.75 -6.92 -0.22
C ILE A 44 -0.87 -7.19 1.28
N GLY A 45 0.01 -8.01 1.84
CA GLY A 45 0.04 -8.32 3.27
C GLY A 45 0.73 -7.20 4.04
N GLU A 46 -0.01 -6.49 4.91
CA GLU A 46 0.56 -5.39 5.69
C GLU A 46 1.16 -5.89 7.00
N PHE A 47 2.42 -5.53 7.24
CA PHE A 47 3.07 -5.68 8.53
C PHE A 47 2.96 -4.38 9.34
N LYS A 48 2.34 -4.45 10.51
CA LYS A 48 2.20 -3.32 11.47
C LYS A 48 2.17 -3.82 12.90
N LYS A 49 2.61 -2.99 13.83
CA LYS A 49 2.59 -3.28 15.28
C LYS A 49 1.52 -2.54 16.06
N ALA A 50 0.98 -1.49 15.48
CA ALA A 50 -0.13 -0.73 16.06
C ALA A 50 -0.96 -0.05 14.97
N SER A 51 -2.15 0.41 15.35
CA SER A 51 -2.92 1.37 14.56
C SER A 51 -3.77 2.25 15.46
N PRO A 52 -4.12 3.48 15.05
CA PRO A 52 -4.99 4.36 15.87
C PRO A 52 -6.35 3.75 16.20
N SER A 53 -6.87 2.86 15.36
CA SER A 53 -8.19 2.23 15.53
C SER A 53 -8.17 0.97 16.39
N HIS A 54 -7.04 0.27 16.53
CA HIS A 54 -6.93 -1.00 17.27
C HIS A 54 -5.89 -0.96 18.41
N GLY A 55 -5.15 0.16 18.55
CA GLY A 55 -4.06 0.26 19.51
C GLY A 55 -2.89 -0.66 19.18
N LYS A 56 -2.13 -1.08 20.22
CA LYS A 56 -1.04 -2.04 20.06
C LYS A 56 -1.59 -3.42 19.71
N MET A 57 -1.01 -4.01 18.67
CA MET A 57 -1.34 -5.39 18.30
C MET A 57 -0.48 -6.35 19.12
N ASP A 58 -1.14 -7.26 19.84
CA ASP A 58 -0.47 -8.32 20.58
C ASP A 58 -0.06 -9.44 19.61
N ASN A 59 1.04 -9.20 18.90
CA ASN A 59 1.52 -10.11 17.86
C ASN A 59 2.12 -11.37 18.51
N LYS A 60 1.34 -12.45 18.54
CA LYS A 60 1.78 -13.77 18.99
C LYS A 60 2.84 -14.39 18.08
N ILE A 61 3.01 -13.84 16.87
CA ILE A 61 3.92 -14.31 15.84
C ILE A 61 4.95 -13.21 15.58
N ASP A 62 6.24 -13.57 15.60
CA ASP A 62 7.32 -12.62 15.35
C ASP A 62 7.36 -12.13 13.87
N LEU A 63 8.11 -11.08 13.61
CA LEU A 63 8.24 -10.51 12.28
C LEU A 63 8.74 -11.53 11.26
N THR A 64 9.77 -12.31 11.60
CA THR A 64 10.42 -13.25 10.66
C THR A 64 9.42 -14.31 10.20
N GLU A 65 8.69 -14.91 11.15
CA GLU A 65 7.69 -15.93 10.82
C GLU A 65 6.52 -15.33 10.04
N ARG A 66 6.05 -14.11 10.38
CA ARG A 66 4.98 -13.44 9.63
C ARG A 66 5.38 -13.16 8.19
N ILE A 67 6.60 -12.67 7.98
CA ILE A 67 7.10 -12.40 6.62
C ILE A 67 7.33 -13.68 5.83
N ARG A 68 7.77 -14.76 6.48
CA ARG A 68 7.84 -16.07 5.82
C ARG A 68 6.46 -16.50 5.32
N GLN A 69 5.42 -16.40 6.15
CA GLN A 69 4.04 -16.75 5.78
C GLN A 69 3.51 -15.86 4.63
N TYR A 70 3.79 -14.57 4.65
CA TYR A 70 3.42 -13.65 3.56
C TYR A 70 4.16 -13.99 2.27
N SER A 71 5.45 -14.30 2.35
CA SER A 71 6.27 -14.66 1.18
C SER A 71 5.76 -15.89 0.42
N GLU A 72 5.04 -16.79 1.12
CA GLU A 72 4.46 -17.99 0.52
C GLU A 72 3.06 -17.78 -0.09
N SER A 73 2.39 -16.65 0.18
CA SER A 73 0.96 -16.52 -0.13
C SER A 73 0.52 -15.16 -0.65
N ALA A 74 1.15 -14.08 -0.20
CA ALA A 74 0.86 -12.72 -0.66
C ALA A 74 1.59 -12.43 -2.00
N ASP A 75 1.19 -11.34 -2.65
CA ASP A 75 1.79 -10.87 -3.91
C ASP A 75 2.74 -9.69 -3.67
N ALA A 76 2.54 -8.95 -2.57
CA ALA A 76 3.40 -7.86 -2.12
C ALA A 76 3.30 -7.71 -0.59
N ILE A 77 4.21 -6.95 -0.01
CA ILE A 77 4.23 -6.63 1.42
C ILE A 77 4.12 -5.12 1.61
N SER A 78 3.25 -4.68 2.53
CA SER A 78 3.20 -3.32 3.03
C SER A 78 3.88 -3.26 4.40
N CYS A 79 4.81 -2.33 4.58
CA CYS A 79 5.50 -2.12 5.85
C CYS A 79 5.26 -0.70 6.37
N LEU A 80 4.62 -0.59 7.55
CA LEU A 80 4.47 0.68 8.25
C LEU A 80 5.83 1.13 8.77
N THR A 81 6.23 2.36 8.39
CA THR A 81 7.47 3.00 8.89
C THR A 81 7.21 4.24 9.72
N GLU A 82 5.97 4.69 9.86
CA GLU A 82 5.56 5.78 10.74
C GLU A 82 5.67 5.35 12.21
N GLU A 83 6.44 6.09 13.01
CA GLU A 83 6.87 5.66 14.36
C GLU A 83 5.85 6.01 15.45
N ASP A 84 5.27 7.22 15.40
CA ASP A 84 4.51 7.78 16.52
C ASP A 84 3.14 7.14 16.73
N HIS A 85 2.42 6.84 15.64
CA HIS A 85 1.04 6.39 15.69
C HIS A 85 0.86 4.91 15.32
N PHE A 86 1.79 4.35 14.53
CA PHE A 86 1.71 2.98 14.05
C PHE A 86 2.79 2.08 14.64
N ASN A 87 3.68 2.61 15.51
CA ASN A 87 4.85 1.90 16.02
C ASN A 87 5.66 1.25 14.90
N GLY A 88 5.72 1.93 13.75
CA GLY A 88 6.50 1.54 12.58
C GLY A 88 7.99 1.79 12.79
N SER A 89 8.79 1.39 11.83
CA SER A 89 10.22 1.72 11.79
C SER A 89 10.81 1.40 10.42
N THR A 90 11.73 2.23 9.95
CA THR A 90 12.55 1.95 8.77
C THR A 90 13.37 0.68 8.94
N GLU A 91 13.77 0.34 10.16
CA GLU A 91 14.48 -0.90 10.48
C GLU A 91 13.63 -2.16 10.24
N TYR A 92 12.31 -2.08 10.44
CA TYR A 92 11.43 -3.20 10.07
C TYR A 92 11.43 -3.43 8.56
N LEU A 93 11.41 -2.37 7.76
CA LEU A 93 11.46 -2.51 6.30
C LEU A 93 12.80 -3.13 5.85
N LYS A 94 13.93 -2.69 6.38
CA LYS A 94 15.25 -3.28 6.11
C LYS A 94 15.29 -4.77 6.49
N GLN A 95 14.75 -5.12 7.65
CA GLN A 95 14.67 -6.50 8.10
C GLN A 95 13.77 -7.34 7.17
N ILE A 96 12.58 -6.83 6.82
CA ILE A 96 11.65 -7.48 5.89
C ILE A 96 12.32 -7.69 4.53
N ARG A 97 13.05 -6.68 4.01
CA ARG A 97 13.75 -6.80 2.73
C ARG A 97 14.75 -7.94 2.71
N SER A 98 15.39 -8.25 3.83
CA SER A 98 16.35 -9.37 3.93
C SER A 98 15.69 -10.76 3.95
N LEU A 99 14.38 -10.82 4.21
CA LEU A 99 13.61 -12.06 4.41
C LEU A 99 12.75 -12.46 3.22
N THR A 100 12.56 -11.59 2.23
CA THR A 100 11.63 -11.86 1.12
C THR A 100 12.12 -11.33 -0.22
N ASN A 101 11.64 -11.94 -1.31
CA ASN A 101 11.77 -11.46 -2.68
C ASN A 101 10.46 -10.87 -3.22
N LEU A 102 9.44 -10.67 -2.39
CA LEU A 102 8.25 -9.93 -2.79
C LEU A 102 8.56 -8.43 -2.85
N PRO A 103 7.86 -7.65 -3.70
CA PRO A 103 7.96 -6.20 -3.66
C PRO A 103 7.41 -5.66 -2.33
N ILE A 104 8.08 -4.62 -1.80
CA ILE A 104 7.74 -4.00 -0.52
C ILE A 104 7.36 -2.56 -0.75
N ILE A 105 6.16 -2.17 -0.31
CA ILE A 105 5.75 -0.77 -0.24
C ILE A 105 6.08 -0.19 1.13
N ARG A 106 6.76 0.96 1.16
CA ARG A 106 6.88 1.81 2.35
C ARG A 106 5.55 2.52 2.59
N LYS A 107 4.86 2.17 3.67
CA LYS A 107 3.63 2.83 4.09
C LYS A 107 3.94 3.85 5.18
N ASP A 108 3.96 5.12 4.77
CA ASP A 108 4.32 6.28 5.60
C ASP A 108 3.63 7.54 5.05
N PHE A 109 3.61 8.63 5.81
CA PHE A 109 3.17 9.94 5.34
C PHE A 109 4.32 10.63 4.62
N ILE A 110 4.44 10.38 3.31
CA ILE A 110 5.52 10.94 2.49
C ILE A 110 5.11 12.30 1.96
N ILE A 111 5.84 13.36 2.35
CA ILE A 111 5.56 14.76 2.04
C ILE A 111 6.75 15.51 1.43
N ASP A 112 7.93 14.89 1.41
CA ASP A 112 9.15 15.49 0.85
C ASP A 112 10.04 14.49 0.11
N GLU A 113 11.02 15.02 -0.62
CA GLU A 113 11.94 14.23 -1.45
C GLU A 113 12.88 13.36 -0.61
N TYR A 114 13.29 13.81 0.56
CA TYR A 114 14.15 13.03 1.46
C TYR A 114 13.55 11.65 1.74
N GLN A 115 12.23 11.62 2.05
CA GLN A 115 11.54 10.37 2.35
C GLN A 115 11.48 9.42 1.15
N VAL A 116 11.44 9.97 -0.08
CA VAL A 116 11.49 9.16 -1.32
C VAL A 116 12.88 8.55 -1.52
N TYR A 117 13.94 9.33 -1.32
CA TYR A 117 15.32 8.82 -1.37
C TYR A 117 15.55 7.77 -0.27
N GLU A 118 15.13 8.06 0.96
CA GLU A 118 15.22 7.13 2.07
C GLU A 118 14.50 5.81 1.78
N ALA A 119 13.29 5.86 1.19
CA ALA A 119 12.56 4.65 0.81
C ALA A 119 13.38 3.74 -0.12
N LYS A 120 14.08 4.34 -1.11
CA LYS A 120 14.98 3.61 -2.00
C LYS A 120 16.14 2.97 -1.25
N VAL A 121 16.77 3.71 -0.36
CA VAL A 121 17.96 3.27 0.41
C VAL A 121 17.61 2.14 1.37
N ILE A 122 16.50 2.24 2.09
CA ILE A 122 16.07 1.21 3.04
C ILE A 122 15.52 -0.06 2.38
N GLY A 123 15.35 -0.07 1.05
CA GLY A 123 15.02 -1.26 0.29
C GLY A 123 13.55 -1.41 -0.09
N ALA A 124 12.76 -0.33 -0.05
CA ALA A 124 11.41 -0.32 -0.63
C ALA A 124 11.46 -0.48 -2.15
N ASP A 125 10.37 -0.98 -2.72
CA ASP A 125 10.12 -1.13 -4.15
C ASP A 125 8.99 -0.20 -4.61
N ALA A 126 8.17 0.26 -3.66
CA ALA A 126 7.12 1.22 -3.87
C ALA A 126 6.97 2.16 -2.65
N ILE A 127 6.32 3.29 -2.87
CA ILE A 127 5.93 4.24 -1.83
C ILE A 127 4.44 4.54 -1.86
N LEU A 128 3.92 5.02 -0.73
CA LEU A 128 2.57 5.58 -0.62
C LEU A 128 2.62 7.09 -0.83
N LEU A 129 1.76 7.63 -1.70
CA LEU A 129 1.43 9.06 -1.76
C LEU A 129 -0.06 9.24 -1.52
N ILE A 130 -0.43 10.12 -0.60
CA ILE A 130 -1.82 10.33 -0.16
C ILE A 130 -2.35 11.63 -0.77
N ALA A 131 -3.39 11.54 -1.61
CA ALA A 131 -3.96 12.71 -2.29
C ALA A 131 -4.50 13.77 -1.32
N ALA A 132 -5.03 13.34 -0.16
CA ALA A 132 -5.60 14.23 0.85
C ALA A 132 -4.60 15.20 1.50
N ILE A 133 -3.30 14.87 1.52
CA ILE A 133 -2.28 15.66 2.22
C ILE A 133 -1.30 16.38 1.28
N LEU A 134 -1.38 16.14 -0.02
CA LEU A 134 -0.49 16.72 -1.03
C LEU A 134 -1.27 17.55 -2.05
N ASP A 135 -0.78 18.74 -2.37
CA ASP A 135 -1.24 19.46 -3.55
C ASP A 135 -0.74 18.80 -4.83
N ASP A 136 -1.37 19.10 -5.99
CA ASP A 136 -1.06 18.44 -7.26
C ASP A 136 0.39 18.64 -7.72
N LYS A 137 0.98 19.79 -7.43
CA LYS A 137 2.38 20.10 -7.80
C LYS A 137 3.35 19.26 -6.99
N THR A 138 3.17 19.21 -5.68
CA THR A 138 4.00 18.40 -4.77
C THR A 138 3.79 16.92 -5.04
N PHE A 139 2.53 16.49 -5.22
CA PHE A 139 2.21 15.11 -5.57
C PHE A 139 2.95 14.67 -6.85
N LYS A 140 2.82 15.44 -7.93
CA LYS A 140 3.46 15.14 -9.20
C LYS A 140 4.99 15.10 -9.09
N LYS A 141 5.58 16.02 -8.33
CA LYS A 141 7.02 16.06 -8.08
C LYS A 141 7.53 14.79 -7.40
N LEU A 142 6.87 14.36 -6.32
CA LEU A 142 7.25 13.15 -5.58
C LEU A 142 6.97 11.88 -6.39
N TYR A 143 5.88 11.85 -7.16
CA TYR A 143 5.53 10.76 -8.06
C TYR A 143 6.62 10.56 -9.14
N ASP A 144 7.02 11.63 -9.83
CA ASP A 144 8.04 11.56 -10.86
C ASP A 144 9.41 11.18 -10.29
N LEU A 145 9.74 11.72 -9.10
CA LEU A 145 10.98 11.36 -8.41
C LEU A 145 11.00 9.86 -8.08
N ALA A 146 9.92 9.31 -7.54
CA ALA A 146 9.83 7.89 -7.22
C ALA A 146 10.10 7.02 -8.45
N TYR A 147 9.40 7.30 -9.56
CA TYR A 147 9.62 6.56 -10.81
C TYR A 147 11.03 6.74 -11.38
N SER A 148 11.64 7.92 -11.23
CA SER A 148 13.03 8.15 -11.66
C SER A 148 14.05 7.30 -10.89
N LEU A 149 13.71 6.93 -9.64
CA LEU A 149 14.49 6.04 -8.78
C LEU A 149 14.12 4.56 -8.96
N GLY A 150 13.16 4.26 -9.86
CA GLY A 150 12.65 2.91 -10.11
C GLY A 150 11.74 2.39 -8.99
N LEU A 151 11.07 3.29 -8.26
CA LEU A 151 10.04 2.95 -7.28
C LEU A 151 8.65 3.08 -7.93
N ASP A 152 7.76 2.12 -7.70
CA ASP A 152 6.34 2.28 -7.99
C ASP A 152 5.65 3.15 -6.94
N VAL A 153 4.45 3.67 -7.27
CA VAL A 153 3.70 4.55 -6.35
C VAL A 153 2.26 4.08 -6.21
N LEU A 154 1.83 3.79 -4.99
CA LEU A 154 0.43 3.62 -4.61
C LEU A 154 -0.15 4.98 -4.27
N CYS A 155 -1.13 5.45 -5.04
CA CYS A 155 -1.75 6.77 -4.90
C CYS A 155 -3.06 6.62 -4.15
N GLU A 156 -3.08 6.94 -2.84
CA GLU A 156 -4.23 6.74 -1.97
C GLU A 156 -5.25 7.87 -2.12
N VAL A 157 -6.53 7.49 -2.28
CA VAL A 157 -7.69 8.39 -2.40
C VAL A 157 -8.83 7.97 -1.47
N HIS A 158 -9.65 8.95 -1.02
CA HIS A 158 -10.76 8.73 -0.09
C HIS A 158 -12.12 9.16 -0.64
N ASP A 159 -12.12 10.00 -1.67
CA ASP A 159 -13.34 10.55 -2.27
C ASP A 159 -13.22 10.78 -3.77
N ALA A 160 -14.33 11.25 -4.38
CA ALA A 160 -14.41 11.44 -5.82
C ALA A 160 -13.55 12.62 -6.34
N GLU A 161 -13.30 13.62 -5.52
CA GLU A 161 -12.47 14.76 -5.90
C GLU A 161 -10.99 14.31 -5.98
N GLU A 162 -10.51 13.62 -4.96
CA GLU A 162 -9.17 13.03 -4.94
C GLU A 162 -9.00 12.00 -6.08
N MET A 163 -10.00 11.16 -6.31
CA MET A 163 -10.00 10.18 -7.41
C MET A 163 -9.88 10.87 -8.77
N GLN A 164 -10.63 11.95 -9.01
CA GLN A 164 -10.55 12.69 -10.26
C GLN A 164 -9.19 13.36 -10.45
N ARG A 165 -8.58 13.87 -9.37
CA ARG A 165 -7.20 14.42 -9.42
C ARG A 165 -6.20 13.36 -9.85
N MET A 166 -6.27 12.15 -9.29
CA MET A 166 -5.37 11.04 -9.65
C MET A 166 -5.59 10.55 -11.09
N ILE A 167 -6.83 10.54 -11.56
CA ILE A 167 -7.14 10.25 -12.96
C ILE A 167 -6.52 11.31 -13.88
N ASN A 168 -6.65 12.59 -13.55
CA ASN A 168 -6.11 13.69 -14.34
C ASN A 168 -4.56 13.69 -14.37
N LEU A 169 -3.92 13.27 -13.29
CA LEU A 169 -2.46 13.10 -13.20
C LEU A 169 -1.96 11.82 -13.88
N ASP A 170 -2.86 11.00 -14.40
CA ASP A 170 -2.59 9.73 -15.07
C ASP A 170 -1.72 8.76 -14.25
N VAL A 171 -1.97 8.67 -12.95
CA VAL A 171 -1.25 7.74 -12.07
C VAL A 171 -1.59 6.29 -12.41
N LYS A 172 -0.65 5.36 -12.18
CA LYS A 172 -0.80 3.95 -12.58
C LYS A 172 -1.55 3.10 -11.57
N ILE A 173 -1.29 3.29 -10.27
CA ILE A 173 -1.86 2.47 -9.19
C ILE A 173 -2.63 3.39 -8.26
N ILE A 174 -3.94 3.18 -8.14
CA ILE A 174 -4.81 3.96 -7.27
C ILE A 174 -5.27 3.08 -6.10
N GLY A 175 -4.99 3.52 -4.88
CA GLY A 175 -5.47 2.92 -3.66
C GLY A 175 -6.75 3.63 -3.18
N ILE A 176 -7.85 2.90 -3.10
CA ILE A 176 -9.11 3.43 -2.57
C ILE A 176 -9.20 3.02 -1.10
N ASN A 177 -9.01 3.99 -0.21
CA ASN A 177 -9.10 3.76 1.22
C ASN A 177 -10.55 3.86 1.70
N ASN A 178 -11.09 2.72 2.15
CA ASN A 178 -12.45 2.64 2.70
C ASN A 178 -12.59 3.28 4.10
N ARG A 179 -11.47 3.66 4.73
CA ARG A 179 -11.46 4.32 6.03
C ARG A 179 -11.44 5.84 5.85
N ASN A 180 -12.43 6.51 6.44
CA ASN A 180 -12.43 7.96 6.52
C ASN A 180 -11.33 8.42 7.49
N LEU A 181 -10.41 9.27 7.05
CA LEU A 181 -9.27 9.75 7.87
C LEU A 181 -9.68 10.68 9.02
N LYS A 182 -10.91 11.25 9.00
CA LYS A 182 -11.42 12.18 10.02
C LYS A 182 -12.25 11.47 11.09
N THR A 183 -13.11 10.53 10.66
CA THR A 183 -14.06 9.83 11.57
C THR A 183 -13.60 8.43 11.94
N PHE A 184 -12.60 7.88 11.23
CA PHE A 184 -12.14 6.50 11.29
C PHE A 184 -13.20 5.45 10.92
N GLU A 185 -14.38 5.87 10.47
CA GLU A 185 -15.41 4.96 9.97
C GLU A 185 -14.96 4.26 8.70
N VAL A 186 -15.32 2.99 8.58
CA VAL A 186 -15.00 2.15 7.43
C VAL A 186 -16.27 1.87 6.62
N ASN A 187 -16.19 2.07 5.29
CA ASN A 187 -17.29 1.80 4.39
C ASN A 187 -16.78 1.20 3.07
N LEU A 188 -16.94 -0.11 2.89
CA LEU A 188 -16.52 -0.84 1.68
C LEU A 188 -17.21 -0.36 0.39
N ASN A 189 -18.36 0.34 0.50
CA ASN A 189 -19.00 0.96 -0.66
C ASN A 189 -18.16 2.10 -1.26
N THR A 190 -17.15 2.62 -0.54
CA THR A 190 -16.21 3.63 -1.09
C THR A 190 -15.48 3.06 -2.29
N THR A 191 -14.90 1.86 -2.17
CA THR A 191 -14.25 1.17 -3.29
C THR A 191 -15.21 1.01 -4.47
N LYS A 192 -16.45 0.54 -4.22
CA LYS A 192 -17.45 0.35 -5.28
C LYS A 192 -17.77 1.65 -6.02
N LYS A 193 -18.03 2.74 -5.29
CA LYS A 193 -18.37 4.04 -5.90
C LYS A 193 -17.22 4.64 -6.69
N LEU A 194 -16.00 4.59 -6.15
CA LEU A 194 -14.85 5.22 -6.79
C LEU A 194 -14.32 4.38 -7.96
N SER A 195 -14.44 3.06 -7.90
CA SER A 195 -14.04 2.18 -9.00
C SER A 195 -14.82 2.43 -10.29
N ASP A 196 -16.07 2.90 -10.20
CA ASP A 196 -16.90 3.25 -11.37
C ASP A 196 -16.35 4.45 -12.16
N MET A 197 -15.48 5.27 -11.56
CA MET A 197 -14.80 6.39 -12.24
C MET A 197 -13.65 5.93 -13.14
N VAL A 198 -13.13 4.70 -12.96
CA VAL A 198 -12.10 4.12 -13.81
C VAL A 198 -12.75 3.38 -14.97
N THR A 199 -12.66 3.97 -16.14
CA THR A 199 -13.27 3.43 -17.35
C THR A 199 -12.63 2.11 -17.80
N PRO A 200 -13.33 1.27 -18.59
CA PRO A 200 -12.73 0.07 -19.18
C PRO A 200 -11.44 0.37 -19.97
N LYS A 201 -11.42 1.48 -20.71
CA LYS A 201 -10.24 1.91 -21.45
C LYS A 201 -9.02 2.16 -20.54
N MET A 202 -9.20 2.86 -19.41
CA MET A 202 -8.11 3.10 -18.45
C MET A 202 -7.58 1.79 -17.86
N ARG A 203 -8.44 0.79 -17.65
CA ARG A 203 -8.03 -0.54 -17.19
C ARG A 203 -7.25 -1.30 -18.27
N GLU A 204 -7.67 -1.23 -19.52
CA GLU A 204 -6.94 -1.79 -20.67
C GLU A 204 -5.57 -1.14 -20.85
N GLU A 205 -5.46 0.16 -20.57
CA GLU A 205 -4.22 0.93 -20.57
C GLU A 205 -3.33 0.60 -19.33
N GLY A 206 -3.81 -0.26 -18.41
CA GLY A 206 -3.04 -0.81 -17.30
C GLY A 206 -3.22 -0.10 -15.97
N LYS A 207 -4.28 0.71 -15.79
CA LYS A 207 -4.57 1.31 -14.48
C LYS A 207 -5.02 0.24 -13.49
N ILE A 208 -4.40 0.22 -12.31
CA ILE A 208 -4.64 -0.77 -11.23
C ILE A 208 -5.41 -0.10 -10.10
N LEU A 209 -6.41 -0.80 -9.57
CA LEU A 209 -7.15 -0.41 -8.38
C LEU A 209 -6.84 -1.33 -7.20
N VAL A 210 -6.45 -0.74 -6.09
CA VAL A 210 -6.24 -1.41 -4.81
C VAL A 210 -7.34 -0.98 -3.84
N SER A 211 -8.05 -1.93 -3.23
CA SER A 211 -8.94 -1.63 -2.11
C SER A 211 -8.16 -1.70 -0.81
N GLU A 212 -8.29 -0.67 0.03
CA GLU A 212 -7.59 -0.58 1.31
C GLU A 212 -8.57 -0.45 2.46
N SER A 213 -8.26 -1.08 3.58
CA SER A 213 -9.05 -1.06 4.81
C SER A 213 -10.43 -1.73 4.72
N GLY A 214 -10.87 -2.33 5.84
CA GLY A 214 -12.24 -2.74 6.06
C GLY A 214 -12.57 -4.19 5.74
N VAL A 215 -11.67 -4.96 5.18
CA VAL A 215 -11.88 -6.40 5.00
C VAL A 215 -11.49 -7.12 6.29
N GLU A 216 -12.46 -7.77 6.91
CA GLU A 216 -12.32 -8.56 8.15
C GLU A 216 -12.53 -10.06 7.90
N GLY A 217 -13.13 -10.42 6.75
CA GLY A 217 -13.39 -11.81 6.36
C GLY A 217 -13.73 -11.97 4.89
N SER A 218 -13.97 -13.22 4.47
CA SER A 218 -14.24 -13.57 3.06
C SER A 218 -15.53 -12.96 2.52
N GLU A 219 -16.52 -12.69 3.37
CA GLU A 219 -17.77 -12.04 2.96
C GLU A 219 -17.52 -10.61 2.45
N ASP A 220 -16.54 -9.90 3.06
CA ASP A 220 -16.19 -8.53 2.69
C ASP A 220 -15.44 -8.48 1.34
N VAL A 221 -14.89 -9.60 0.88
CA VAL A 221 -14.21 -9.69 -0.41
C VAL A 221 -15.20 -9.76 -1.59
N LYS A 222 -16.42 -10.25 -1.36
CA LYS A 222 -17.43 -10.39 -2.42
C LYS A 222 -17.75 -9.09 -3.16
N PRO A 223 -18.04 -7.95 -2.47
CA PRO A 223 -18.29 -6.69 -3.16
C PRO A 223 -17.08 -6.14 -3.92
N LEU A 224 -15.86 -6.58 -3.61
CA LEU A 224 -14.66 -6.17 -4.35
C LEU A 224 -14.61 -6.78 -5.76
N ALA A 225 -15.20 -7.97 -5.96
CA ALA A 225 -15.34 -8.57 -7.28
C ALA A 225 -16.22 -7.73 -8.20
N ASP A 226 -17.31 -7.14 -7.67
CA ASP A 226 -18.19 -6.21 -8.41
C ASP A 226 -17.45 -4.93 -8.80
N SER A 227 -16.57 -4.43 -7.93
CA SER A 227 -15.75 -3.25 -8.18
C SER A 227 -14.58 -3.53 -9.14
N ARG A 228 -14.31 -4.83 -9.40
CA ARG A 228 -13.13 -5.26 -10.17
C ARG A 228 -11.83 -4.67 -9.60
N ALA A 229 -11.69 -4.67 -8.27
CA ALA A 229 -10.44 -4.31 -7.63
C ALA A 229 -9.35 -5.33 -8.01
N ASP A 230 -8.19 -4.87 -8.45
CA ASP A 230 -7.08 -5.74 -8.86
C ASP A 230 -6.32 -6.29 -7.66
N ALA A 231 -6.30 -5.53 -6.57
CA ALA A 231 -5.63 -5.92 -5.34
C ALA A 231 -6.37 -5.48 -4.08
N LEU A 232 -6.06 -6.16 -2.98
CA LEU A 232 -6.53 -5.85 -1.63
C LEU A 232 -5.34 -5.68 -0.69
N LEU A 233 -5.29 -4.54 0.00
CA LEU A 233 -4.32 -4.30 1.07
C LEU A 233 -4.96 -4.67 2.41
N CYS A 234 -4.42 -5.70 3.06
CA CYS A 234 -4.92 -6.26 4.31
C CYS A 234 -3.88 -6.14 5.42
N GLY A 235 -4.25 -5.50 6.52
CA GLY A 235 -3.43 -5.39 7.72
C GLY A 235 -3.95 -6.24 8.88
N THR A 236 -4.84 -5.69 9.68
CA THR A 236 -5.28 -6.25 10.96
C THR A 236 -5.67 -7.73 10.84
N VAL A 237 -6.56 -8.06 9.92
CA VAL A 237 -7.07 -9.43 9.76
C VAL A 237 -5.95 -10.45 9.46
N LEU A 238 -4.95 -10.07 8.65
CA LEU A 238 -3.82 -10.95 8.36
C LEU A 238 -2.80 -11.00 9.50
N MET A 239 -2.60 -9.87 10.21
CA MET A 239 -1.72 -9.83 11.39
C MET A 239 -2.25 -10.65 12.57
N GLU A 240 -3.56 -10.75 12.74
CA GLU A 240 -4.22 -11.53 13.80
C GLU A 240 -4.40 -13.01 13.43
N ALA A 241 -4.39 -13.33 12.13
CA ALA A 241 -4.54 -14.70 11.65
C ALA A 241 -3.38 -15.60 12.13
N LEU A 242 -3.71 -16.75 12.67
CA LEU A 242 -2.72 -17.81 12.99
C LEU A 242 -2.12 -18.41 11.70
N ASN A 243 -2.94 -18.52 10.66
CA ASN A 243 -2.55 -19.01 9.35
C ASN A 243 -3.01 -18.06 8.23
N PRO A 244 -2.27 -16.94 8.00
CA PRO A 244 -2.62 -15.98 6.97
C PRO A 244 -2.62 -16.56 5.56
N LYS A 245 -1.87 -17.62 5.30
CA LYS A 245 -1.82 -18.31 4.00
C LYS A 245 -3.18 -18.92 3.62
N GLU A 246 -3.85 -19.57 4.58
CA GLU A 246 -5.20 -20.09 4.34
C GLU A 246 -6.21 -18.98 4.11
N LEU A 247 -6.15 -17.92 4.90
CA LEU A 247 -7.04 -16.78 4.78
C LEU A 247 -6.85 -16.04 3.45
N ILE A 248 -5.61 -15.84 3.01
CA ILE A 248 -5.29 -15.27 1.70
C ILE A 248 -5.86 -16.13 0.56
N ARG A 249 -5.71 -17.45 0.65
CA ARG A 249 -6.28 -18.36 -0.33
C ARG A 249 -7.82 -18.26 -0.35
N GLU A 250 -8.44 -18.23 0.82
CA GLU A 250 -9.89 -18.09 0.93
C GLU A 250 -10.39 -16.77 0.31
N PHE A 251 -9.67 -15.67 0.51
CA PHE A 251 -9.99 -14.38 -0.12
C PHE A 251 -9.92 -14.47 -1.65
N LYS A 252 -8.84 -15.03 -2.19
CA LYS A 252 -8.68 -15.21 -3.64
C LYS A 252 -9.76 -16.12 -4.23
N ASP A 253 -10.02 -17.26 -3.59
CA ASP A 253 -11.06 -18.20 -4.03
C ASP A 253 -12.47 -17.58 -3.99
N THR A 254 -12.76 -16.76 -2.99
CA THR A 254 -14.05 -16.08 -2.86
C THR A 254 -14.22 -15.03 -3.96
N TYR A 255 -13.20 -14.23 -4.21
CA TYR A 255 -13.18 -13.22 -5.28
C TYR A 255 -13.41 -13.87 -6.65
N ASP A 256 -12.67 -14.92 -6.98
CA ASP A 256 -12.77 -15.61 -8.27
C ASP A 256 -14.16 -16.25 -8.49
N LYS A 257 -14.75 -16.82 -7.43
CA LYS A 257 -16.12 -17.36 -7.47
C LYS A 257 -17.15 -16.27 -7.78
N GLU A 258 -17.03 -15.08 -7.18
CA GLU A 258 -17.95 -13.97 -7.44
C GLU A 258 -17.78 -13.41 -8.87
N LEU A 259 -16.53 -13.25 -9.34
CA LEU A 259 -16.27 -12.84 -10.73
C LEU A 259 -16.90 -13.79 -11.76
N LEU A 260 -16.89 -15.10 -11.48
CA LEU A 260 -17.53 -16.09 -12.36
C LEU A 260 -19.05 -16.00 -12.36
N LYS A 261 -19.68 -15.59 -11.25
CA LYS A 261 -21.14 -15.34 -11.17
C LYS A 261 -21.54 -14.11 -11.97
N ALA A 262 -20.75 -13.02 -11.90
CA ALA A 262 -21.03 -11.78 -12.61
C ALA A 262 -20.91 -11.89 -14.15
N LYS A 263 -20.26 -12.95 -14.66
CA LYS A 263 -20.13 -13.23 -16.10
C LYS A 263 -21.25 -14.08 -16.69
N LYS A 264 -22.16 -14.60 -15.84
CA LYS A 264 -23.34 -15.38 -16.24
C LYS A 264 -24.59 -14.53 -16.26
#